data_7bfd47f6ca8442f51395733882333a83
#
_entry.id   7bfd47f6ca8442f51395733882333a83
#
_cell.length_a   1.000
_cell.length_b   1.000
_cell.length_c   1.000
_cell.angle_alpha   90.00
_cell.angle_beta   90.00
_cell.angle_gamma   90.00
#
_symmetry.space_group_name_H-M   'P 1'
#
loop_
_entity.id
_entity.type
_entity.pdbx_description
1 polymer ?
#
loop_
_entity_poly.entity_id
_entity_poly.type
_entity_poly.pdbx_seq_one_letter_code
_entity_poly.pdbx_strand_id
1 'polypeptide(L)'
;MRVPLAAALAIVGLFAPVLAFAGDVEWRPYVIPSTGTSVDMPVSIFTSDAGAPDGGTGRRFFTEDRRADLTVQSVPNPANDSPATFLAKQRPPAGIIYKRITSDFFVVSSIRKDRIWYNRCNRGNGTMNCVLINYPAAEKRQWDSVVTRISHTLRG
;
A
#
# COMPACT_ATOMS: atom_id res chain seq x y z
N MET A 1 -30.95 33.49 52.04
CA MET A 1 -31.17 32.68 50.84
C MET A 1 -29.90 32.74 49.98
N ARG A 2 -29.15 31.66 49.89
CA ARG A 2 -27.92 31.59 49.04
C ARG A 2 -28.24 30.70 47.85
N VAL A 3 -28.11 31.25 46.65
CA VAL A 3 -28.29 30.54 45.38
C VAL A 3 -26.95 29.94 44.99
N PRO A 4 -26.85 28.65 44.71
CA PRO A 4 -25.60 28.08 44.21
C PRO A 4 -25.45 28.35 42.70
N LEU A 5 -24.29 28.89 42.32
CA LEU A 5 -23.86 29.04 40.93
C LEU A 5 -23.45 27.65 40.38
N ALA A 6 -24.19 27.14 39.43
CA ALA A 6 -23.82 25.95 38.70
C ALA A 6 -22.79 26.29 37.58
N ALA A 7 -21.58 25.80 37.74
CA ALA A 7 -20.55 25.93 36.69
C ALA A 7 -20.80 24.87 35.60
N ALA A 8 -21.17 25.31 34.41
CA ALA A 8 -21.26 24.45 33.24
C ALA A 8 -19.85 24.23 32.67
N LEU A 9 -19.33 22.99 32.75
CA LEU A 9 -18.13 22.57 32.07
C LEU A 9 -18.46 22.36 30.58
N ALA A 10 -17.98 23.22 29.72
CA ALA A 10 -17.99 23.02 28.28
C ALA A 10 -16.86 22.07 27.89
N ILE A 11 -17.21 20.84 27.50
CA ILE A 11 -16.29 19.88 26.92
C ILE A 11 -16.04 20.30 25.47
N VAL A 12 -14.91 20.96 25.21
CA VAL A 12 -14.43 21.21 23.86
C VAL A 12 -13.84 19.90 23.32
N GLY A 13 -14.65 19.19 22.54
CA GLY A 13 -14.17 18.03 21.80
C GLY A 13 -13.15 18.47 20.74
N LEU A 14 -11.88 18.11 20.93
CA LEU A 14 -10.87 18.22 19.88
C LEU A 14 -11.19 17.20 18.78
N PHE A 15 -11.92 17.65 17.75
CA PHE A 15 -11.96 16.94 16.48
C PHE A 15 -10.60 17.13 15.81
N ALA A 16 -9.75 16.11 15.87
CA ALA A 16 -8.57 16.06 15.01
C ALA A 16 -9.06 16.03 13.54
N PRO A 17 -8.59 16.92 12.66
CA PRO A 17 -8.96 16.87 11.26
C PRO A 17 -8.48 15.55 10.68
N VAL A 18 -9.41 14.75 10.17
CA VAL A 18 -9.10 13.61 9.30
C VAL A 18 -8.56 14.23 8.03
N LEU A 19 -7.25 14.16 7.83
CA LEU A 19 -6.60 14.58 6.58
C LEU A 19 -7.04 13.58 5.48
N ALA A 20 -8.22 13.82 4.89
CA ALA A 20 -8.51 13.30 3.57
C ALA A 20 -7.46 13.87 2.61
N PHE A 21 -7.03 13.08 1.59
CA PHE A 21 -6.20 13.64 0.53
C PHE A 21 -6.93 14.86 -0.03
N ALA A 22 -6.48 16.06 0.36
CA ALA A 22 -7.14 17.30 0.03
C ALA A 22 -6.77 17.66 -1.41
N GLY A 23 -7.65 17.35 -2.35
CA GLY A 23 -7.49 17.60 -3.77
C GLY A 23 -7.72 16.36 -4.63
N ASP A 24 -7.87 16.55 -5.93
CA ASP A 24 -7.94 15.47 -6.89
C ASP A 24 -6.59 14.76 -6.98
N VAL A 25 -6.60 13.43 -6.78
CA VAL A 25 -5.39 12.61 -6.89
C VAL A 25 -4.97 12.55 -8.36
N GLU A 26 -3.76 13.02 -8.66
CA GLU A 26 -3.19 12.92 -9.99
C GLU A 26 -2.62 11.51 -10.20
N TRP A 27 -3.12 10.82 -11.24
CA TRP A 27 -2.71 9.47 -11.60
C TRP A 27 -1.92 9.47 -12.90
N ARG A 28 -0.79 8.75 -12.92
CA ARG A 28 0.00 8.51 -14.15
C ARG A 28 0.42 7.05 -14.23
N PRO A 29 0.49 6.47 -15.43
CA PRO A 29 1.06 5.13 -15.60
C PRO A 29 2.55 5.16 -15.25
N TYR A 30 2.97 4.22 -14.40
CA TYR A 30 4.37 3.90 -14.17
C TYR A 30 4.68 2.56 -14.84
N VAL A 31 5.79 2.49 -15.56
CA VAL A 31 6.22 1.28 -16.28
C VAL A 31 7.67 0.97 -15.92
N ILE A 32 7.96 -0.29 -15.62
CA ILE A 32 9.34 -0.78 -15.50
C ILE A 32 9.83 -1.11 -16.92
N PRO A 33 10.77 -0.36 -17.51
CA PRO A 33 11.09 -0.50 -18.94
C PRO A 33 11.61 -1.88 -19.33
N SER A 34 12.37 -2.53 -18.44
CA SER A 34 13.02 -3.81 -18.73
C SER A 34 12.07 -5.02 -18.67
N THR A 35 10.89 -4.90 -18.03
CA THR A 35 9.96 -6.03 -17.84
C THR A 35 8.55 -5.74 -18.35
N GLY A 36 8.23 -4.49 -18.65
CA GLY A 36 6.89 -4.06 -19.05
C GLY A 36 5.87 -4.04 -17.89
N THR A 37 6.27 -4.40 -16.68
CA THR A 37 5.42 -4.31 -15.50
C THR A 37 4.92 -2.88 -15.32
N SER A 38 3.62 -2.70 -15.18
CA SER A 38 3.03 -1.37 -15.13
C SER A 38 1.91 -1.26 -14.08
N VAL A 39 1.66 -0.04 -13.63
CA VAL A 39 0.62 0.29 -12.66
C VAL A 39 0.22 1.76 -12.79
N ASP A 40 -1.04 2.09 -12.48
CA ASP A 40 -1.40 3.49 -12.24
C ASP A 40 -0.80 3.93 -10.89
N MET A 41 0.02 4.96 -10.94
CA MET A 41 0.66 5.54 -9.76
C MET A 41 0.05 6.89 -9.41
N PRO A 42 -0.36 7.13 -8.15
CA PRO A 42 -0.84 8.42 -7.70
C PRO A 42 0.36 9.34 -7.42
N VAL A 43 0.81 10.07 -8.45
CA VAL A 43 2.04 10.89 -8.42
C VAL A 43 1.94 12.10 -7.49
N SER A 44 0.74 12.55 -7.17
CA SER A 44 0.52 13.59 -6.16
C SER A 44 0.63 13.10 -4.72
N ILE A 45 0.63 11.78 -4.50
CA ILE A 45 0.76 11.15 -3.17
C ILE A 45 2.19 10.65 -2.96
N PHE A 46 2.72 9.87 -3.90
CA PHE A 46 4.07 9.32 -3.84
C PHE A 46 5.02 10.22 -4.65
N THR A 47 5.56 11.23 -3.99
CA THR A 47 6.31 12.33 -4.62
C THR A 47 7.83 12.13 -4.60
N SER A 48 8.33 11.21 -3.77
CA SER A 48 9.78 10.99 -3.58
C SER A 48 10.21 9.64 -4.11
N ASP A 49 11.06 9.62 -5.15
CA ASP A 49 11.70 8.40 -5.64
C ASP A 49 12.85 8.00 -4.72
N ALA A 50 12.80 6.81 -4.16
CA ALA A 50 13.82 6.25 -3.27
C ALA A 50 14.78 5.27 -3.96
N GLY A 51 14.68 5.13 -5.29
CA GLY A 51 15.55 4.27 -6.08
C GLY A 51 15.06 2.82 -6.22
N ALA A 52 16.00 1.93 -6.53
CA ALA A 52 15.70 0.52 -6.76
C ALA A 52 15.25 -0.18 -5.47
N PRO A 53 14.29 -1.12 -5.54
CA PRO A 53 13.91 -1.96 -4.41
C PRO A 53 14.94 -3.07 -4.17
N ASP A 54 14.91 -3.64 -2.97
CA ASP A 54 15.68 -4.84 -2.66
C ASP A 54 15.07 -6.07 -3.37
N GLY A 55 15.90 -6.83 -4.08
CA GLY A 55 15.53 -8.16 -4.61
C GLY A 55 14.67 -8.17 -5.86
N GLY A 56 14.58 -7.07 -6.60
CA GLY A 56 13.84 -7.02 -7.87
C GLY A 56 14.20 -5.82 -8.72
N THR A 57 13.62 -5.76 -9.92
CA THR A 57 13.73 -4.60 -10.81
C THR A 57 12.51 -3.72 -10.62
N GLY A 58 12.70 -2.42 -10.44
CA GLY A 58 11.61 -1.45 -10.23
C GLY A 58 12.02 -0.24 -9.43
N ARG A 59 11.07 0.34 -8.72
CA ARG A 59 11.26 1.56 -7.92
C ARG A 59 10.44 1.53 -6.64
N ARG A 60 10.97 2.21 -5.63
CA ARG A 60 10.28 2.53 -4.38
C ARG A 60 10.05 4.03 -4.28
N PHE A 61 8.87 4.40 -3.86
CA PHE A 61 8.43 5.79 -3.72
C PHE A 61 7.90 6.03 -2.31
N PHE A 62 8.11 7.24 -1.80
CA PHE A 62 7.55 7.68 -0.52
C PHE A 62 6.59 8.83 -0.69
N THR A 63 5.66 8.95 0.25
CA THR A 63 4.93 10.21 0.50
C THR A 63 5.91 11.29 1.01
N GLU A 64 5.54 12.56 0.86
CA GLU A 64 6.38 13.68 1.31
C GLU A 64 6.75 13.56 2.79
N ASP A 65 5.79 13.21 3.64
CA ASP A 65 5.98 13.00 5.07
C ASP A 65 6.65 11.66 5.43
N ARG A 66 6.96 10.82 4.44
CA ARG A 66 7.56 9.49 4.53
C ARG A 66 6.77 8.49 5.40
N ARG A 67 5.48 8.75 5.64
CA ARG A 67 4.63 7.86 6.45
C ARG A 67 4.05 6.71 5.66
N ALA A 68 4.08 6.79 4.33
CA ALA A 68 3.69 5.69 3.45
C ALA A 68 4.70 5.48 2.33
N ASP A 69 4.75 4.27 1.81
CA ASP A 69 5.57 3.93 0.65
C ASP A 69 4.87 2.97 -0.29
N LEU A 70 5.24 3.07 -1.56
CA LEU A 70 4.84 2.21 -2.66
C LEU A 70 6.09 1.65 -3.33
N THR A 71 6.19 0.33 -3.40
CA THR A 71 7.18 -0.36 -4.24
C THR A 71 6.47 -1.01 -5.42
N VAL A 72 6.94 -0.72 -6.63
CA VAL A 72 6.54 -1.42 -7.86
C VAL A 72 7.75 -2.20 -8.34
N GLN A 73 7.63 -3.53 -8.43
CA GLN A 73 8.78 -4.36 -8.78
C GLN A 73 8.38 -5.59 -9.58
N SER A 74 9.32 -6.05 -10.40
CA SER A 74 9.31 -7.35 -11.04
C SER A 74 10.42 -8.20 -10.43
N VAL A 75 10.05 -9.34 -9.86
CA VAL A 75 10.95 -10.27 -9.17
C VAL A 75 11.15 -11.51 -10.04
N PRO A 76 12.39 -11.96 -10.30
CA PRO A 76 12.63 -13.19 -11.04
C PRO A 76 11.95 -14.40 -10.39
N ASN A 77 11.30 -15.21 -11.21
CA ASN A 77 10.66 -16.46 -10.82
C ASN A 77 11.07 -17.60 -11.77
N PRO A 78 12.37 -17.95 -11.83
CA PRO A 78 12.89 -18.91 -12.80
C PRO A 78 12.34 -20.33 -12.58
N ALA A 79 11.93 -20.67 -11.35
CA ALA A 79 11.29 -21.93 -11.03
C ALA A 79 9.82 -21.99 -11.46
N ASN A 80 9.29 -20.88 -12.00
CA ASN A 80 7.88 -20.74 -12.36
C ASN A 80 6.92 -21.12 -11.23
N ASP A 81 7.29 -20.77 -10.02
CA ASP A 81 6.47 -21.00 -8.82
C ASP A 81 5.06 -20.44 -9.00
N SER A 82 4.10 -21.16 -8.47
CA SER A 82 2.73 -20.63 -8.35
C SER A 82 2.70 -19.43 -7.38
N PRO A 83 1.68 -18.57 -7.43
CA PRO A 83 1.51 -17.51 -6.44
C PRO A 83 1.53 -18.00 -5.00
N ALA A 84 0.94 -19.17 -4.74
CA ALA A 84 0.96 -19.80 -3.41
C ALA A 84 2.38 -20.18 -2.95
N THR A 85 3.13 -20.83 -3.83
CA THR A 85 4.51 -21.25 -3.54
C THR A 85 5.43 -20.09 -3.37
N PHE A 86 5.31 -19.07 -4.25
CA PHE A 86 6.11 -17.85 -4.18
C PHE A 86 5.86 -17.10 -2.86
N LEU A 87 4.59 -16.92 -2.48
CA LEU A 87 4.21 -16.30 -1.20
C LEU A 87 4.78 -17.07 0.00
N ALA A 88 4.69 -18.41 -0.01
CA ALA A 88 5.22 -19.23 1.08
C ALA A 88 6.74 -19.08 1.26
N LYS A 89 7.49 -18.96 0.15
CA LYS A 89 8.94 -18.73 0.17
C LYS A 89 9.32 -17.35 0.76
N GLN A 90 8.45 -16.35 0.59
CA GLN A 90 8.69 -15.01 1.15
C GLN A 90 8.47 -14.93 2.67
N ARG A 91 8.00 -15.99 3.31
CA ARG A 91 7.69 -16.03 4.74
C ARG A 91 6.80 -14.85 5.15
N PRO A 92 5.52 -14.85 4.71
CA PRO A 92 4.62 -13.74 4.99
C PRO A 92 4.56 -13.46 6.49
N PRO A 93 4.47 -12.18 6.89
CA PRO A 93 4.48 -11.80 8.30
C PRO A 93 3.25 -12.34 9.03
N ALA A 94 3.39 -12.51 10.35
CA ALA A 94 2.24 -12.71 11.23
C ALA A 94 1.29 -11.51 11.18
N GLY A 95 0.03 -11.69 11.58
CA GLY A 95 -0.96 -10.60 11.60
C GLY A 95 -1.67 -10.39 10.27
N ILE A 96 -1.84 -11.44 9.46
CA ILE A 96 -2.61 -11.39 8.21
C ILE A 96 -4.08 -11.06 8.53
N ILE A 97 -4.59 -9.98 7.93
CA ILE A 97 -5.98 -9.52 8.04
C ILE A 97 -6.79 -9.79 6.76
N TYR A 98 -6.11 -10.01 5.64
CA TYR A 98 -6.71 -10.40 4.37
C TYR A 98 -5.74 -11.23 3.55
N LYS A 99 -6.24 -12.30 2.92
CA LYS A 99 -5.47 -13.14 2.01
C LYS A 99 -6.36 -13.69 0.89
N ARG A 100 -5.91 -13.53 -0.35
CA ARG A 100 -6.50 -14.18 -1.51
C ARG A 100 -5.39 -14.73 -2.41
N ILE A 101 -5.53 -15.98 -2.82
CA ILE A 101 -4.58 -16.64 -3.71
C ILE A 101 -5.36 -17.30 -4.84
N THR A 102 -4.88 -17.14 -6.06
CA THR A 102 -5.39 -17.77 -7.28
C THR A 102 -4.22 -18.38 -8.06
N SER A 103 -4.49 -18.97 -9.22
CA SER A 103 -3.43 -19.43 -10.15
C SER A 103 -2.57 -18.28 -10.70
N ASP A 104 -3.12 -17.06 -10.74
CA ASP A 104 -2.56 -15.92 -11.47
C ASP A 104 -1.99 -14.85 -10.57
N PHE A 105 -2.47 -14.75 -9.32
CA PHE A 105 -2.01 -13.75 -8.37
C PHE A 105 -2.21 -14.17 -6.92
N PHE A 106 -1.54 -13.48 -6.03
CA PHE A 106 -1.93 -13.41 -4.62
C PHE A 106 -2.07 -11.96 -4.15
N VAL A 107 -2.89 -11.80 -3.13
CA VAL A 107 -2.99 -10.58 -2.32
C VAL A 107 -2.88 -10.97 -0.86
N VAL A 108 -2.03 -10.27 -0.13
CA VAL A 108 -1.93 -10.38 1.34
C VAL A 108 -1.93 -8.98 1.92
N SER A 109 -2.76 -8.78 2.93
CA SER A 109 -2.71 -7.60 3.77
C SER A 109 -2.47 -8.03 5.20
N SER A 110 -1.52 -7.41 5.86
CA SER A 110 -1.18 -7.69 7.26
C SER A 110 -1.10 -6.40 8.05
N ILE A 111 -1.39 -6.49 9.35
CA ILE A 111 -1.19 -5.40 10.28
C ILE A 111 -0.05 -5.76 11.21
N ARG A 112 0.94 -4.86 11.33
CA ARG A 112 2.07 -5.00 12.24
C ARG A 112 2.27 -3.68 12.95
N LYS A 113 2.16 -3.71 14.28
CA LYS A 113 2.13 -2.49 15.09
C LYS A 113 0.99 -1.59 14.60
N ASP A 114 1.31 -0.37 14.22
CA ASP A 114 0.39 0.66 13.74
C ASP A 114 0.35 0.80 12.20
N ARG A 115 0.89 -0.18 11.46
CA ARG A 115 1.02 -0.12 9.99
C ARG A 115 0.33 -1.27 9.29
N ILE A 116 -0.26 -0.97 8.13
CA ILE A 116 -0.72 -1.97 7.16
C ILE A 116 0.36 -2.18 6.12
N TRP A 117 0.60 -3.45 5.83
CA TRP A 117 1.46 -3.96 4.78
C TRP A 117 0.60 -4.67 3.76
N TYR A 118 0.40 -4.06 2.62
CA TYR A 118 -0.34 -4.62 1.50
C TYR A 118 0.63 -5.11 0.44
N ASN A 119 0.42 -6.34 -0.04
CA ASN A 119 1.23 -6.92 -1.09
C ASN A 119 0.31 -7.63 -2.09
N ARG A 120 0.42 -7.26 -3.37
CA ARG A 120 -0.16 -8.00 -4.49
C ARG A 120 0.92 -8.35 -5.47
N CYS A 121 0.98 -9.62 -5.88
CA CYS A 121 1.85 -10.08 -6.95
C CYS A 121 1.05 -10.85 -7.99
N ASN A 122 1.19 -10.45 -9.25
CA ASN A 122 0.66 -11.17 -10.41
C ASN A 122 1.76 -12.06 -10.98
N ARG A 123 1.39 -13.28 -11.37
CA ARG A 123 2.31 -14.21 -12.04
C ARG A 123 2.53 -13.76 -13.48
N GLY A 124 3.78 -13.53 -13.85
CA GLY A 124 4.22 -13.26 -15.21
C GLY A 124 4.99 -14.45 -15.81
N ASN A 125 5.54 -14.26 -16.99
CA ASN A 125 6.41 -15.25 -17.63
C ASN A 125 7.83 -15.18 -17.02
N GLY A 126 8.15 -16.11 -16.14
CA GLY A 126 9.43 -16.15 -15.42
C GLY A 126 9.62 -15.05 -14.38
N THR A 127 8.55 -14.34 -14.02
CA THR A 127 8.56 -13.25 -13.06
C THR A 127 7.33 -13.29 -12.16
N MET A 128 7.44 -12.60 -11.01
CA MET A 128 6.30 -12.14 -10.22
C MET A 128 6.31 -10.62 -10.21
N ASN A 129 5.24 -10.01 -10.69
CA ASN A 129 5.10 -8.57 -10.82
C ASN A 129 4.28 -8.05 -9.64
N CYS A 130 4.88 -7.20 -8.81
CA CYS A 130 4.37 -6.90 -7.49
C CYS A 130 4.20 -5.41 -7.23
N VAL A 131 3.17 -5.07 -6.46
CA VAL A 131 3.05 -3.81 -5.73
C VAL A 131 3.02 -4.10 -4.24
N LEU A 132 3.85 -3.38 -3.49
CA LEU A 132 3.88 -3.40 -2.03
C LEU A 132 3.56 -1.99 -1.55
N ILE A 133 2.55 -1.87 -0.70
CA ILE A 133 2.09 -0.57 -0.19
C ILE A 133 2.07 -0.66 1.33
N ASN A 134 2.68 0.33 1.97
CA ASN A 134 2.85 0.37 3.40
C ASN A 134 2.39 1.74 3.92
N TYR A 135 1.42 1.75 4.83
CA TYR A 135 0.78 2.98 5.28
C TYR A 135 0.25 2.85 6.72
N PRO A 136 -0.04 3.98 7.43
CA PRO A 136 -0.55 3.95 8.79
C PRO A 136 -1.93 3.26 8.87
N ALA A 137 -2.08 2.32 9.81
CA ALA A 137 -3.34 1.58 10.00
C ALA A 137 -4.52 2.49 10.38
N ALA A 138 -4.26 3.57 11.13
CA ALA A 138 -5.27 4.55 11.49
C ALA A 138 -5.89 5.28 10.27
N GLU A 139 -5.17 5.30 9.15
CA GLU A 139 -5.59 5.98 7.91
C GLU A 139 -6.20 5.01 6.88
N LYS A 140 -6.47 3.76 7.26
CA LYS A 140 -6.92 2.71 6.34
C LYS A 140 -8.05 3.16 5.40
N ARG A 141 -9.07 3.83 5.92
CA ARG A 141 -10.22 4.29 5.10
C ARG A 141 -9.82 5.26 4.00
N GLN A 142 -8.84 6.11 4.24
CA GLN A 142 -8.33 7.08 3.25
C GLN A 142 -7.52 6.37 2.16
N TRP A 143 -6.80 5.30 2.54
CA TRP A 143 -5.97 4.53 1.63
C TRP A 143 -6.73 3.50 0.81
N ASP A 144 -7.92 3.05 1.24
CA ASP A 144 -8.63 1.94 0.61
C ASP A 144 -8.86 2.14 -0.91
N SER A 145 -9.29 3.31 -1.34
CA SER A 145 -9.52 3.60 -2.77
C SER A 145 -8.21 3.69 -3.56
N VAL A 146 -7.17 4.28 -2.98
CA VAL A 146 -5.84 4.41 -3.58
C VAL A 146 -5.20 3.03 -3.76
N VAL A 147 -5.17 2.23 -2.71
CA VAL A 147 -4.64 0.86 -2.73
C VAL A 147 -5.38 -0.01 -3.73
N THR A 148 -6.72 0.09 -3.76
CA THR A 148 -7.57 -0.65 -4.70
C THR A 148 -7.21 -0.33 -6.14
N ARG A 149 -7.09 0.95 -6.52
CA ARG A 149 -6.75 1.35 -7.87
C ARG A 149 -5.35 0.89 -8.26
N ILE A 150 -4.33 1.15 -7.44
CA ILE A 150 -2.96 0.66 -7.68
C ILE A 150 -2.99 -0.86 -7.92
N SER A 151 -3.63 -1.59 -7.03
CA SER A 151 -3.71 -3.05 -7.10
C SER A 151 -4.38 -3.56 -8.36
N HIS A 152 -5.51 -2.98 -8.77
CA HIS A 152 -6.28 -3.45 -9.92
C HIS A 152 -5.66 -3.06 -11.27
N THR A 153 -4.81 -2.06 -11.30
CA THR A 153 -4.12 -1.62 -12.52
C THR A 153 -2.76 -2.30 -12.73
N LEU A 154 -2.29 -3.12 -11.78
CA LEU A 154 -1.05 -3.87 -11.93
C LEU A 154 -1.14 -4.82 -13.13
N ARG A 155 -0.17 -4.71 -14.07
CA ARG A 155 0.01 -5.52 -15.27
C ARG A 155 1.45 -6.01 -15.36
N GLY A 156 1.66 -7.09 -16.12
CA GLY A 156 2.95 -7.70 -16.38
C GLY A 156 2.93 -9.20 -16.26
#